data_56e7c8bb2f8787c2f07bdf8b7371a5ab
#
_entry.id   56e7c8bb2f8787c2f07bdf8b7371a5ab
#
_cell.length_a   1.000
_cell.length_b   1.000
_cell.length_c   1.000
_cell.angle_alpha   90.00
_cell.angle_beta   90.00
_cell.angle_gamma   90.00
#
_symmetry.space_group_name_H-M   'P 1'
#
loop_
_entity.id
_entity.type
_entity.pdbx_description
1 polymer ?
#
loop_
_entity_poly.entity_id
_entity_poly.type
_entity_poly.pdbx_seq_one_letter_code
_entity_poly.pdbx_strand_id
1 'polypeptide(L)'
;MSLPFIKLVVPTALTKHKNGQLPESLLVPVKSGGKMYHVAAAQFNKMYDAALAAGFKLKNIGDYRSFQGQLSMFMDRYVTTDTGTGVTRQYEGKTWWLKKGKAPSAAPDPTGLKGSNHGWGLAIDLGYVVNGKLTSMGGACFDWMCANAPKYGFYLQGDNRASKEFEAWHWQYCLGDASPDGSAQTAPAVPATAPAGGGLKFNYPGTPVSLGSKGPAAALVQAIIGAKADGDFGPKSVASLKAWQTANGLTADGSVGPVTWKKMFG
;
A
#
# COMPACT_ATOMS: atom_id res chain seq x y z
N MET A 1 30.13 2.46 1.88
CA MET A 1 29.29 3.25 0.96
C MET A 1 28.11 3.78 1.75
N SER A 2 27.82 5.09 1.71
CA SER A 2 26.60 5.65 2.34
C SER A 2 25.38 5.14 1.58
N LEU A 3 24.28 4.87 2.31
CA LEU A 3 23.03 4.46 1.68
C LEU A 3 22.37 5.66 0.98
N PRO A 4 21.74 5.47 -0.19
CA PRO A 4 21.04 6.54 -0.89
C PRO A 4 19.74 6.86 -0.15
N PHE A 5 19.71 8.00 0.52
CA PHE A 5 18.54 8.48 1.26
C PHE A 5 18.33 9.97 1.00
N ILE A 6 17.11 10.34 0.70
CA ILE A 6 16.60 11.71 0.75
C ILE A 6 15.15 11.67 1.26
N LYS A 7 14.69 12.79 1.82
CA LYS A 7 13.30 12.91 2.26
C LYS A 7 12.36 12.84 1.05
N LEU A 8 11.34 12.01 1.13
CA LEU A 8 10.32 11.90 0.09
C LEU A 8 9.53 13.22 -0.02
N VAL A 9 9.35 13.70 -1.24
CA VAL A 9 8.44 14.80 -1.59
C VAL A 9 7.23 14.20 -2.30
N VAL A 10 6.05 14.50 -1.79
CA VAL A 10 4.80 14.05 -2.43
C VAL A 10 4.51 14.97 -3.61
N PRO A 11 4.26 14.44 -4.83
CA PRO A 11 3.86 15.24 -5.98
C PRO A 11 2.65 16.12 -5.71
N THR A 12 2.64 17.36 -6.22
CA THR A 12 1.55 18.33 -6.01
C THR A 12 0.20 17.76 -6.44
N ALA A 13 0.16 17.01 -7.53
CA ALA A 13 -1.08 16.39 -8.00
C ALA A 13 -1.68 15.40 -6.99
N LEU A 14 -0.88 14.78 -6.12
CA LEU A 14 -1.34 13.85 -5.10
C LEU A 14 -1.86 14.54 -3.84
N THR A 15 -1.49 15.79 -3.57
CA THR A 15 -1.87 16.50 -2.33
C THR A 15 -3.37 16.74 -2.20
N LYS A 16 -4.13 16.68 -3.30
CA LYS A 16 -5.59 16.76 -3.33
C LYS A 16 -6.29 15.42 -3.12
N HIS A 17 -5.54 14.33 -3.02
CA HIS A 17 -6.06 12.99 -2.79
C HIS A 17 -5.69 12.52 -1.37
N LYS A 18 -6.30 11.41 -0.95
CA LYS A 18 -5.98 10.76 0.31
C LYS A 18 -5.03 9.58 0.08
N ASN A 19 -4.09 9.39 0.99
CA ASN A 19 -3.19 8.24 0.98
C ASN A 19 -3.98 6.93 0.96
N GLY A 20 -3.64 6.04 0.05
CA GLY A 20 -4.34 4.78 -0.16
C GLY A 20 -5.71 4.89 -0.82
N GLN A 21 -6.10 6.08 -1.31
CA GLN A 21 -7.39 6.33 -1.98
C GLN A 21 -7.19 7.04 -3.32
N LEU A 22 -6.11 6.71 -4.01
CA LEU A 22 -5.83 7.27 -5.33
C LEU A 22 -6.79 6.70 -6.38
N PRO A 23 -7.31 7.53 -7.29
CA PRO A 23 -8.08 7.04 -8.43
C PRO A 23 -7.20 6.15 -9.34
N GLU A 24 -7.80 5.12 -9.93
CA GLU A 24 -7.10 4.20 -10.83
C GLU A 24 -6.43 4.90 -12.01
N SER A 25 -6.98 6.03 -12.48
CA SER A 25 -6.40 6.84 -13.55
C SER A 25 -5.01 7.41 -13.23
N LEU A 26 -4.64 7.48 -11.96
CA LEU A 26 -3.30 7.92 -11.53
C LEU A 26 -2.30 6.77 -11.37
N LEU A 27 -2.77 5.53 -11.44
CA LEU A 27 -1.97 4.33 -11.21
C LEU A 27 -1.73 3.60 -12.53
N VAL A 28 -0.49 3.30 -12.84
CA VAL A 28 -0.14 2.57 -14.05
C VAL A 28 0.71 1.34 -13.75
N PRO A 29 0.58 0.28 -14.54
CA PRO A 29 1.38 -0.93 -14.37
C PRO A 29 2.89 -0.65 -14.51
N VAL A 30 3.70 -1.40 -13.75
CA VAL A 30 5.16 -1.39 -13.86
C VAL A 30 5.69 -2.75 -14.34
N LYS A 31 6.86 -2.73 -15.00
CA LYS A 31 7.46 -3.91 -15.66
C LYS A 31 7.76 -5.07 -14.72
N SER A 32 8.03 -4.81 -13.44
CA SER A 32 8.22 -5.85 -12.42
C SER A 32 6.91 -6.50 -11.95
N GLY A 33 5.76 -6.02 -12.42
CA GLY A 33 4.41 -6.33 -11.92
C GLY A 33 3.93 -5.32 -10.89
N GLY A 34 2.61 -5.20 -10.73
CA GLY A 34 1.98 -4.23 -9.84
C GLY A 34 1.77 -2.86 -10.47
N LYS A 35 1.41 -1.87 -9.66
CA LYS A 35 1.08 -0.50 -10.08
C LYS A 35 1.77 0.54 -9.21
N MET A 36 2.11 1.68 -9.82
CA MET A 36 2.62 2.86 -9.11
C MET A 36 1.94 4.13 -9.66
N TYR A 37 2.09 5.24 -8.93
CA TYR A 37 1.74 6.55 -9.46
C TYR A 37 2.50 6.79 -10.77
N HIS A 38 1.82 7.27 -11.81
CA HIS A 38 2.32 7.28 -13.19
C HIS A 38 3.71 7.92 -13.35
N VAL A 39 4.02 8.99 -12.59
CA VAL A 39 5.34 9.65 -12.61
C VAL A 39 6.41 8.70 -12.08
N ALA A 40 6.17 8.10 -10.91
CA ALA A 40 7.07 7.12 -10.30
C ALA A 40 7.23 5.88 -11.21
N ALA A 41 6.12 5.40 -11.78
CA ALA A 41 6.11 4.24 -12.68
C ALA A 41 6.95 4.45 -13.94
N ALA A 42 6.90 5.64 -14.54
CA ALA A 42 7.71 5.98 -15.72
C ALA A 42 9.20 5.88 -15.42
N GLN A 43 9.64 6.42 -14.29
CA GLN A 43 11.04 6.35 -13.86
C GLN A 43 11.44 4.94 -13.41
N PHE A 44 10.53 4.24 -12.71
CA PHE A 44 10.75 2.86 -12.33
C PHE A 44 10.98 1.95 -13.54
N ASN A 45 10.19 2.11 -14.61
CA ASN A 45 10.33 1.29 -15.79
C ASN A 45 11.68 1.51 -16.51
N LYS A 46 12.21 2.73 -16.48
CA LYS A 46 13.59 3.01 -16.96
C LYS A 46 14.63 2.32 -16.07
N MET A 47 14.46 2.41 -14.75
CA MET A 47 15.34 1.73 -13.79
C MET A 47 15.29 0.20 -13.94
N TYR A 48 14.10 -0.36 -14.15
CA TYR A 48 13.92 -1.79 -14.39
C TYR A 48 14.69 -2.26 -15.62
N ASP A 49 14.62 -1.52 -16.75
CA ASP A 49 15.35 -1.87 -17.97
C ASP A 49 16.86 -1.83 -17.75
N ALA A 50 17.35 -0.82 -17.03
CA ALA A 50 18.78 -0.71 -16.69
C ALA A 50 19.25 -1.83 -15.75
N ALA A 51 18.43 -2.19 -14.77
CA ALA A 51 18.71 -3.32 -13.87
C ALA A 51 18.77 -4.64 -14.65
N LEU A 52 17.80 -4.85 -15.55
CA LEU A 52 17.75 -6.05 -16.39
C LEU A 52 18.98 -6.14 -17.30
N ALA A 53 19.40 -5.03 -17.91
CA ALA A 53 20.62 -4.95 -18.73
C ALA A 53 21.89 -5.23 -17.91
N ALA A 54 21.88 -4.93 -16.60
CA ALA A 54 22.96 -5.26 -15.67
C ALA A 54 22.86 -6.70 -15.11
N GLY A 55 21.92 -7.51 -15.58
CA GLY A 55 21.73 -8.90 -15.16
C GLY A 55 20.80 -9.10 -13.95
N PHE A 56 20.12 -8.02 -13.49
CA PHE A 56 19.21 -8.10 -12.33
C PHE A 56 17.74 -8.00 -12.78
N LYS A 57 17.05 -9.13 -12.83
CA LYS A 57 15.60 -9.16 -13.10
C LYS A 57 14.84 -8.85 -11.81
N LEU A 58 14.50 -7.57 -11.61
CA LEU A 58 13.73 -7.13 -10.46
C LEU A 58 12.33 -7.74 -10.45
N LYS A 59 11.79 -8.02 -9.26
CA LYS A 59 10.45 -8.56 -9.06
C LYS A 59 9.73 -7.79 -7.97
N ASN A 60 8.55 -7.27 -8.27
CA ASN A 60 7.68 -6.65 -7.30
C ASN A 60 7.19 -7.66 -6.26
N ILE A 61 7.28 -7.29 -4.98
CA ILE A 61 6.75 -8.01 -3.81
C ILE A 61 5.83 -7.12 -2.96
N GLY A 62 5.68 -5.83 -3.31
CA GLY A 62 4.76 -4.87 -2.71
C GLY A 62 4.75 -3.56 -3.49
N ASP A 63 3.59 -3.11 -3.95
CA ASP A 63 3.39 -1.93 -4.79
C ASP A 63 2.36 -0.96 -4.19
N TYR A 64 1.59 -0.24 -5.01
CA TYR A 64 0.50 0.60 -4.51
C TYR A 64 -0.38 -0.18 -3.54
N ARG A 65 -0.59 0.41 -2.37
CA ARG A 65 -1.42 -0.19 -1.33
C ARG A 65 -2.59 0.72 -1.01
N SER A 66 -3.81 0.22 -1.26
CA SER A 66 -5.02 0.95 -0.88
C SER A 66 -5.12 1.10 0.65
N PHE A 67 -5.93 2.04 1.11
CA PHE A 67 -6.22 2.20 2.53
C PHE A 67 -6.73 0.88 3.16
N GLN A 68 -7.62 0.18 2.46
CA GLN A 68 -8.14 -1.10 2.91
C GLN A 68 -7.04 -2.16 2.99
N GLY A 69 -6.13 -2.19 2.01
CA GLY A 69 -4.98 -3.09 2.04
C GLY A 69 -4.05 -2.79 3.23
N GLN A 70 -3.80 -1.50 3.52
CA GLN A 70 -3.02 -1.10 4.68
C GLN A 70 -3.72 -1.47 6.00
N LEU A 71 -5.03 -1.25 6.09
CA LEU A 71 -5.83 -1.61 7.26
C LEU A 71 -5.83 -3.11 7.49
N SER A 72 -6.07 -3.91 6.46
CA SER A 72 -6.05 -5.37 6.55
C SER A 72 -4.70 -5.90 7.03
N MET A 73 -3.60 -5.38 6.47
CA MET A 73 -2.25 -5.74 6.89
C MET A 73 -1.98 -5.34 8.35
N PHE A 74 -2.45 -4.16 8.76
CA PHE A 74 -2.29 -3.68 10.12
C PHE A 74 -3.03 -4.57 11.12
N MET A 75 -4.28 -4.91 10.84
CA MET A 75 -5.10 -5.80 11.69
C MET A 75 -4.55 -7.23 11.76
N ASP A 76 -3.92 -7.73 10.69
CA ASP A 76 -3.21 -9.00 10.72
C ASP A 76 -1.98 -8.95 11.64
N ARG A 77 -1.28 -7.82 11.69
CA ARG A 77 0.02 -7.70 12.36
C ARG A 77 -0.05 -7.19 13.80
N TYR A 78 -1.07 -6.41 14.14
CA TYR A 78 -1.16 -5.72 15.44
C TYR A 78 -2.39 -6.15 16.24
N VAL A 79 -2.30 -6.00 17.56
CA VAL A 79 -3.38 -6.24 18.55
C VAL A 79 -3.36 -5.14 19.61
N THR A 80 -4.47 -5.00 20.34
CA THR A 80 -4.62 -3.98 21.40
C THR A 80 -4.10 -4.41 22.77
N THR A 81 -3.57 -5.63 22.89
CA THR A 81 -2.93 -6.13 24.11
C THR A 81 -1.41 -6.15 23.93
N ASP A 82 -0.66 -5.87 25.01
CA ASP A 82 0.80 -5.91 24.97
C ASP A 82 1.28 -7.33 24.65
N THR A 83 2.12 -7.44 23.64
CA THR A 83 2.70 -8.70 23.16
C THR A 83 4.14 -8.91 23.63
N GLY A 84 4.70 -7.94 24.34
CA GLY A 84 6.09 -7.92 24.77
C GLY A 84 7.10 -7.69 23.64
N THR A 85 6.68 -7.28 22.44
CA THR A 85 7.59 -6.97 21.31
C THR A 85 8.25 -5.59 21.45
N GLY A 86 7.66 -4.69 22.26
CA GLY A 86 8.09 -3.30 22.38
C GLY A 86 7.78 -2.42 21.16
N VAL A 87 7.20 -2.99 20.10
CA VAL A 87 6.85 -2.26 18.87
C VAL A 87 5.37 -1.90 18.90
N THR A 88 5.07 -0.61 18.92
CA THR A 88 3.69 -0.11 19.00
C THR A 88 3.37 0.85 17.85
N ARG A 89 2.07 1.02 17.61
CA ARG A 89 1.49 2.04 16.73
C ARG A 89 0.24 2.64 17.39
N GLN A 90 -0.03 3.90 17.10
CA GLN A 90 -1.29 4.53 17.48
C GLN A 90 -2.28 4.43 16.32
N TYR A 91 -3.47 3.90 16.59
CA TYR A 91 -4.55 3.85 15.61
C TYR A 91 -5.89 3.97 16.34
N GLU A 92 -6.74 4.89 15.89
CA GLU A 92 -8.06 5.20 16.48
C GLU A 92 -8.03 5.43 18.00
N GLY A 93 -7.06 6.23 18.46
CA GLY A 93 -6.93 6.58 19.88
C GLY A 93 -6.49 5.44 20.79
N LYS A 94 -6.09 4.31 20.24
CA LYS A 94 -5.59 3.14 20.97
C LYS A 94 -4.14 2.86 20.64
N THR A 95 -3.41 2.30 21.59
CA THR A 95 -2.10 1.69 21.35
C THR A 95 -2.28 0.27 20.85
N TRP A 96 -1.60 -0.05 19.77
CA TRP A 96 -1.57 -1.37 19.15
C TRP A 96 -0.15 -1.92 19.20
N TRP A 97 0.00 -3.16 19.61
CA TRP A 97 1.28 -3.88 19.73
C TRP A 97 1.47 -4.83 18.57
N LEU A 98 2.68 -4.88 18.04
CA LEU A 98 3.04 -5.84 17.00
C LEU A 98 2.96 -7.26 17.54
N LYS A 99 2.30 -8.16 16.83
CA LYS A 99 2.28 -9.59 17.14
C LYS A 99 3.67 -10.18 16.99
N LYS A 100 4.06 -11.11 17.84
CA LYS A 100 5.33 -11.85 17.73
C LYS A 100 5.43 -12.53 16.35
N GLY A 101 6.61 -12.44 15.72
CA GLY A 101 6.86 -13.03 14.40
C GLY A 101 6.31 -12.26 13.21
N LYS A 102 5.65 -11.12 13.41
CA LYS A 102 5.20 -10.25 12.32
C LYS A 102 6.20 -9.13 12.06
N ALA A 103 6.33 -8.72 10.79
CA ALA A 103 7.09 -7.53 10.42
C ALA A 103 6.30 -6.26 10.77
N PRO A 104 6.94 -5.17 11.21
CA PRO A 104 6.28 -3.88 11.43
C PRO A 104 5.60 -3.35 10.16
N SER A 105 4.59 -2.52 10.33
CA SER A 105 3.99 -1.74 9.25
C SER A 105 3.52 -0.39 9.79
N ALA A 106 3.30 0.57 8.90
CA ALA A 106 2.66 1.82 9.26
C ALA A 106 1.22 1.55 9.73
N ALA A 107 0.74 2.36 10.68
CA ALA A 107 -0.69 2.42 10.99
C ALA A 107 -1.46 3.00 9.79
N PRO A 108 -2.67 2.53 9.51
CA PRO A 108 -3.53 3.20 8.53
C PRO A 108 -3.90 4.60 9.03
N ASP A 109 -3.97 5.56 8.12
CA ASP A 109 -4.40 6.91 8.46
C ASP A 109 -5.77 7.21 7.80
N PRO A 110 -6.86 7.23 8.58
CA PRO A 110 -8.19 7.49 8.02
C PRO A 110 -8.35 8.91 7.47
N THR A 111 -7.50 9.85 7.88
CA THR A 111 -7.50 11.21 7.30
C THR A 111 -6.88 11.22 5.91
N GLY A 112 -6.02 10.26 5.60
CA GLY A 112 -5.29 10.15 4.36
C GLY A 112 -4.19 11.19 4.17
N LEU A 113 -3.82 11.93 5.23
CA LEU A 113 -2.76 12.95 5.19
C LEU A 113 -1.38 12.36 5.43
N LYS A 114 -1.33 11.21 6.09
CA LYS A 114 -0.13 10.45 6.43
C LYS A 114 -0.30 9.01 5.93
N GLY A 115 0.51 8.11 6.40
CA GLY A 115 0.41 6.69 6.08
C GLY A 115 1.62 6.18 5.31
N SER A 116 1.48 4.98 4.77
CA SER A 116 2.56 4.33 4.02
C SER A 116 2.80 5.01 2.66
N ASN A 117 4.05 5.13 2.25
CA ASN A 117 4.42 5.65 0.92
C ASN A 117 3.90 4.76 -0.23
N HIS A 118 3.57 3.50 0.05
CA HIS A 118 2.81 2.64 -0.86
C HIS A 118 1.41 3.19 -1.16
N GLY A 119 0.77 3.85 -0.18
CA GLY A 119 -0.54 4.47 -0.37
C GLY A 119 -0.54 5.70 -1.28
N TRP A 120 0.63 6.30 -1.51
CA TRP A 120 0.83 7.34 -2.53
C TRP A 120 1.21 6.77 -3.90
N GLY A 121 1.39 5.44 -4.02
CA GLY A 121 1.93 4.83 -5.23
C GLY A 121 3.38 5.23 -5.51
N LEU A 122 4.08 5.74 -4.51
CA LEU A 122 5.46 6.23 -4.62
C LEU A 122 6.49 5.20 -4.13
N ALA A 123 6.07 4.15 -3.44
CA ALA A 123 6.94 3.10 -2.94
C ALA A 123 6.68 1.75 -3.63
N ILE A 124 7.74 0.98 -3.74
CA ILE A 124 7.72 -0.39 -4.26
C ILE A 124 8.69 -1.25 -3.45
N ASP A 125 8.23 -2.42 -3.04
CA ASP A 125 9.07 -3.44 -2.41
C ASP A 125 9.58 -4.40 -3.50
N LEU A 126 10.87 -4.65 -3.52
CA LEU A 126 11.55 -5.39 -4.58
C LEU A 126 12.34 -6.57 -4.05
N GLY A 127 12.16 -7.72 -4.67
CA GLY A 127 13.13 -8.79 -4.76
C GLY A 127 13.72 -8.85 -6.17
N TYR A 128 14.49 -9.89 -6.45
CA TYR A 128 15.00 -10.15 -7.80
C TYR A 128 15.03 -11.66 -8.08
N VAL A 129 15.13 -12.02 -9.35
CA VAL A 129 15.07 -13.43 -9.78
C VAL A 129 16.47 -13.94 -10.07
N VAL A 130 16.86 -15.04 -9.40
CA VAL A 130 18.09 -15.78 -9.65
C VAL A 130 17.74 -17.23 -9.98
N ASN A 131 18.20 -17.74 -11.11
CA ASN A 131 17.92 -19.10 -11.57
C ASN A 131 16.43 -19.47 -11.51
N GLY A 132 15.56 -18.53 -11.92
CA GLY A 132 14.10 -18.71 -11.92
C GLY A 132 13.44 -18.57 -10.54
N LYS A 133 14.17 -18.39 -9.46
CA LYS A 133 13.64 -18.27 -8.09
C LYS A 133 13.69 -16.83 -7.60
N LEU A 134 12.62 -16.40 -6.91
CA LEU A 134 12.57 -15.12 -6.22
C LEU A 134 13.57 -15.12 -5.05
N THR A 135 14.38 -14.09 -4.99
CA THR A 135 15.40 -13.86 -3.95
C THR A 135 15.14 -12.51 -3.29
N SER A 136 15.37 -12.44 -1.98
CA SER A 136 15.27 -11.18 -1.23
C SER A 136 16.34 -10.19 -1.71
N MET A 137 16.01 -8.89 -1.68
CA MET A 137 16.93 -7.82 -2.04
C MET A 137 18.18 -7.87 -1.19
N GLY A 138 19.34 -8.01 -1.83
CA GLY A 138 20.63 -8.14 -1.15
C GLY A 138 21.80 -8.33 -2.12
N GLY A 139 23.02 -8.44 -1.57
CA GLY A 139 24.24 -8.69 -2.34
C GLY A 139 24.44 -7.73 -3.50
N ALA A 140 24.96 -8.21 -4.61
CA ALA A 140 25.27 -7.40 -5.80
C ALA A 140 24.07 -6.65 -6.38
N CYS A 141 22.87 -7.22 -6.28
CA CYS A 141 21.66 -6.53 -6.72
C CYS A 141 21.38 -5.28 -5.86
N PHE A 142 21.48 -5.40 -4.54
CA PHE A 142 21.32 -4.27 -3.64
C PHE A 142 22.41 -3.20 -3.85
N ASP A 143 23.65 -3.61 -4.05
CA ASP A 143 24.77 -2.69 -4.31
C ASP A 143 24.55 -1.95 -5.64
N TRP A 144 24.07 -2.65 -6.67
CA TRP A 144 23.69 -2.03 -7.93
C TRP A 144 22.55 -1.01 -7.74
N MET A 145 21.51 -1.38 -6.97
CA MET A 145 20.39 -0.49 -6.67
C MET A 145 20.88 0.75 -5.92
N CYS A 146 21.72 0.63 -4.91
CA CYS A 146 22.30 1.76 -4.18
C CYS A 146 23.05 2.74 -5.11
N ALA A 147 23.77 2.23 -6.09
CA ALA A 147 24.56 3.03 -7.02
C ALA A 147 23.73 3.66 -8.16
N ASN A 148 22.60 3.05 -8.54
CA ASN A 148 21.89 3.42 -9.76
C ASN A 148 20.46 3.92 -9.54
N ALA A 149 19.71 3.44 -8.54
CA ALA A 149 18.34 3.85 -8.31
C ALA A 149 18.17 5.39 -8.13
N PRO A 150 19.11 6.13 -7.50
CA PRO A 150 19.04 7.58 -7.42
C PRO A 150 18.97 8.29 -8.78
N LYS A 151 19.57 7.72 -9.84
CA LYS A 151 19.53 8.25 -11.20
C LYS A 151 18.10 8.26 -11.78
N TYR A 152 17.20 7.53 -11.16
CA TYR A 152 15.78 7.40 -11.54
C TYR A 152 14.85 7.98 -10.46
N GLY A 153 15.41 8.68 -9.45
CA GLY A 153 14.66 9.29 -8.36
C GLY A 153 14.22 8.32 -7.27
N PHE A 154 14.75 7.10 -7.24
CA PHE A 154 14.44 6.10 -6.20
C PHE A 154 15.51 6.05 -5.13
N TYR A 155 15.05 6.07 -3.88
CA TYR A 155 15.89 6.09 -2.68
C TYR A 155 15.32 5.13 -1.63
N LEU A 156 16.16 4.74 -0.67
CA LEU A 156 15.72 3.99 0.50
C LEU A 156 14.91 4.88 1.45
N GLN A 157 14.10 4.28 2.29
CA GLN A 157 13.32 4.99 3.31
C GLN A 157 14.21 5.53 4.46
N GLY A 158 15.40 4.98 4.66
CA GLY A 158 16.34 5.38 5.68
C GLY A 158 17.79 5.07 5.31
N ASP A 159 18.71 5.66 6.03
CA ASP A 159 20.15 5.60 5.81
C ASP A 159 20.91 4.72 6.82
N ASN A 160 20.21 4.10 7.76
CA ASN A 160 20.80 3.31 8.83
C ASN A 160 20.53 1.80 8.68
N ARG A 161 21.49 1.05 8.15
CA ARG A 161 21.43 -0.43 8.05
C ARG A 161 21.31 -1.14 9.40
N ALA A 162 21.77 -0.54 10.48
CA ALA A 162 21.69 -1.14 11.82
C ALA A 162 20.31 -0.95 12.46
N SER A 163 19.43 -0.15 11.86
CA SER A 163 18.05 0.02 12.32
C SER A 163 17.29 -1.29 12.19
N LYS A 164 16.53 -1.65 13.22
CA LYS A 164 15.57 -2.78 13.18
C LYS A 164 14.44 -2.56 12.16
N GLU A 165 14.26 -1.34 11.69
CA GLU A 165 13.27 -0.93 10.68
C GLU A 165 13.89 -0.77 9.29
N PHE A 166 15.16 -1.15 9.09
CA PHE A 166 15.81 -1.08 7.80
C PHE A 166 15.25 -2.14 6.85
N GLU A 167 14.77 -1.68 5.70
CA GLU A 167 14.14 -2.51 4.68
C GLU A 167 14.90 -2.36 3.35
N ALA A 168 15.84 -3.26 3.08
CA ALA A 168 16.65 -3.27 1.85
C ALA A 168 15.79 -3.39 0.57
N TRP A 169 14.58 -3.93 0.69
CA TRP A 169 13.63 -4.13 -0.40
C TRP A 169 12.77 -2.90 -0.68
N HIS A 170 12.65 -1.92 0.26
CA HIS A 170 11.75 -0.78 0.17
C HIS A 170 12.40 0.40 -0.54
N TRP A 171 11.98 0.67 -1.77
CA TRP A 171 12.46 1.77 -2.60
C TRP A 171 11.32 2.74 -2.89
N GLN A 172 11.60 4.03 -2.80
CA GLN A 172 10.58 5.06 -2.97
C GLN A 172 11.04 6.18 -3.91
N TYR A 173 10.13 6.65 -4.77
CA TYR A 173 10.33 7.81 -5.60
C TYR A 173 10.22 9.07 -4.75
N CYS A 174 11.31 9.86 -4.67
CA CYS A 174 11.42 10.95 -3.69
C CYS A 174 11.37 12.36 -4.28
N LEU A 175 11.35 12.50 -5.63
CA LEU A 175 11.57 13.80 -6.27
C LEU A 175 10.30 14.65 -6.46
N GLY A 176 9.14 14.19 -6.01
CA GLY A 176 7.89 14.93 -6.19
C GLY A 176 7.53 15.11 -7.67
N ASP A 177 7.37 16.36 -8.08
CA ASP A 177 7.08 16.73 -9.49
C ASP A 177 8.36 16.88 -10.33
N ALA A 178 9.54 16.78 -9.74
CA ALA A 178 10.81 16.89 -10.46
C ALA A 178 11.18 15.58 -11.14
N SER A 179 11.83 15.67 -12.27
CA SER A 179 12.49 14.54 -12.93
C SER A 179 13.96 14.46 -12.50
N PRO A 180 14.58 13.26 -12.50
CA PRO A 180 16.00 13.10 -12.22
C PRO A 180 16.93 13.92 -13.14
N ASP A 181 16.47 14.26 -14.32
CA ASP A 181 17.17 15.12 -15.31
C ASP A 181 16.84 16.62 -15.16
N GLY A 182 16.09 16.99 -14.11
CA GLY A 182 15.68 18.37 -13.83
C GLY A 182 14.53 18.88 -14.71
N SER A 183 13.98 18.08 -15.61
CA SER A 183 12.80 18.45 -16.39
C SER A 183 11.52 18.37 -15.55
N ALA A 184 10.56 19.26 -15.78
CA ALA A 184 9.23 19.12 -15.20
C ALA A 184 8.53 17.91 -15.83
N GLN A 185 8.06 16.97 -15.00
CA GLN A 185 7.32 15.82 -15.52
C GLN A 185 5.90 16.24 -15.90
N THR A 186 5.65 16.39 -17.20
CA THR A 186 4.28 16.44 -17.70
C THR A 186 3.64 15.07 -17.52
N ALA A 187 2.45 15.03 -16.93
CA ALA A 187 1.67 13.80 -16.87
C ALA A 187 1.56 13.21 -18.28
N PRO A 188 1.94 11.95 -18.53
CA PRO A 188 1.62 11.32 -19.79
C PRO A 188 0.10 11.41 -19.96
N ALA A 189 -0.35 11.74 -21.18
CA ALA A 189 -1.76 11.67 -21.50
C ALA A 189 -2.25 10.27 -21.14
N VAL A 190 -3.11 10.18 -20.13
CA VAL A 190 -3.73 8.93 -19.72
C VAL A 190 -4.54 8.46 -20.94
N PRO A 191 -4.29 7.28 -21.52
CA PRO A 191 -5.14 6.77 -22.57
C PRO A 191 -6.57 6.75 -22.05
N ALA A 192 -7.50 7.36 -22.78
CA ALA A 192 -8.89 7.52 -22.36
C ALA A 192 -9.68 6.19 -22.25
N THR A 193 -9.02 5.05 -22.33
CA THR A 193 -9.61 3.73 -22.26
C THR A 193 -8.82 2.80 -21.35
N ALA A 194 -8.89 3.05 -20.03
CA ALA A 194 -8.72 1.96 -19.10
C ALA A 194 -10.13 1.41 -18.79
N PRO A 195 -10.38 0.10 -18.91
CA PRO A 195 -11.67 -0.45 -18.51
C PRO A 195 -11.90 -0.12 -17.03
N ALA A 196 -13.03 0.52 -16.75
CA ALA A 196 -13.52 0.69 -15.39
C ALA A 196 -13.68 -0.70 -14.76
N GLY A 197 -12.98 -0.95 -13.65
CA GLY A 197 -13.21 -2.15 -12.87
C GLY A 197 -12.00 -3.08 -12.72
N GLY A 198 -11.09 -2.71 -11.85
CA GLY A 198 -10.03 -3.55 -11.30
C GLY A 198 -9.77 -3.22 -9.84
N GLY A 199 -10.84 -3.05 -9.03
CA GLY A 199 -10.71 -3.00 -7.58
C GLY A 199 -10.02 -4.27 -7.10
N LEU A 200 -9.18 -4.18 -6.07
CA LEU A 200 -8.63 -5.35 -5.40
C LEU A 200 -9.82 -6.24 -5.02
N LYS A 201 -9.97 -7.36 -5.72
CA LYS A 201 -11.03 -8.33 -5.40
C LYS A 201 -10.66 -9.00 -4.09
N PHE A 202 -11.26 -8.55 -3.02
CA PHE A 202 -11.20 -9.29 -1.78
C PHE A 202 -12.11 -10.52 -1.91
N ASN A 203 -11.53 -11.70 -1.84
CA ASN A 203 -12.33 -12.91 -1.79
C ASN A 203 -13.27 -12.85 -0.59
N TYR A 204 -14.50 -13.20 -0.80
CA TYR A 204 -15.47 -13.32 0.29
C TYR A 204 -14.90 -14.29 1.35
N PRO A 205 -14.88 -13.92 2.64
CA PRO A 205 -14.23 -14.72 3.69
C PRO A 205 -14.93 -16.05 4.02
N GLY A 206 -16.00 -16.37 3.30
CA GLY A 206 -16.78 -17.61 3.52
C GLY A 206 -17.83 -17.50 4.62
N THR A 207 -17.69 -16.53 5.51
CA THR A 207 -18.66 -16.23 6.59
C THR A 207 -19.13 -14.78 6.49
N PRO A 208 -20.44 -14.50 6.65
CA PRO A 208 -20.94 -13.13 6.64
C PRO A 208 -20.35 -12.29 7.76
N VAL A 209 -20.08 -11.00 7.47
CA VAL A 209 -19.76 -10.02 8.51
C VAL A 209 -21.05 -9.38 8.99
N SER A 210 -21.39 -9.59 10.27
CA SER A 210 -22.62 -9.14 10.90
C SER A 210 -22.39 -8.77 12.36
N LEU A 211 -23.43 -8.47 13.12
CA LEU A 211 -23.35 -8.17 14.55
C LEU A 211 -22.51 -9.24 15.29
N GLY A 212 -21.52 -8.80 16.05
CA GLY A 212 -20.61 -9.66 16.81
C GLY A 212 -19.41 -10.19 16.04
N SER A 213 -19.33 -9.98 14.71
CA SER A 213 -18.14 -10.33 13.93
C SER A 213 -16.92 -9.56 14.40
N LYS A 214 -15.77 -10.24 14.44
CA LYS A 214 -14.50 -9.67 14.88
C LYS A 214 -13.38 -9.90 13.87
N GLY A 215 -12.37 -9.03 13.89
CA GLY A 215 -11.15 -9.20 13.11
C GLY A 215 -11.12 -8.45 11.78
N PRO A 216 -10.18 -8.82 10.87
CA PRO A 216 -9.85 -8.03 9.69
C PRO A 216 -11.01 -7.79 8.72
N ALA A 217 -11.87 -8.79 8.50
CA ALA A 217 -13.02 -8.67 7.63
C ALA A 217 -14.05 -7.66 8.18
N ALA A 218 -14.27 -7.65 9.51
CA ALA A 218 -15.14 -6.68 10.18
C ALA A 218 -14.57 -5.26 10.05
N ALA A 219 -13.27 -5.06 10.30
CA ALA A 219 -12.60 -3.77 10.15
C ALA A 219 -12.67 -3.24 8.70
N LEU A 220 -12.50 -4.13 7.72
CA LEU A 220 -12.58 -3.80 6.31
C LEU A 220 -13.97 -3.28 5.92
N VAL A 221 -15.01 -3.97 6.35
CA VAL A 221 -16.41 -3.55 6.13
C VAL A 221 -16.70 -2.23 6.84
N GLN A 222 -16.28 -2.08 8.10
CA GLN A 222 -16.45 -0.85 8.87
C GLN A 222 -15.84 0.38 8.16
N ALA A 223 -14.65 0.23 7.56
CA ALA A 223 -14.01 1.29 6.78
C ALA A 223 -14.85 1.72 5.56
N ILE A 224 -15.45 0.75 4.84
CA ILE A 224 -16.31 1.03 3.67
C ILE A 224 -17.60 1.76 4.06
N ILE A 225 -18.21 1.36 5.16
CA ILE A 225 -19.50 1.93 5.61
C ILE A 225 -19.34 3.22 6.44
N GLY A 226 -18.12 3.74 6.58
CA GLY A 226 -17.83 4.93 7.38
C GLY A 226 -18.02 4.74 8.89
N ALA A 227 -18.01 3.50 9.38
CA ALA A 227 -18.00 3.19 10.80
C ALA A 227 -16.58 3.15 11.35
N LYS A 228 -16.43 3.17 12.68
CA LYS A 228 -15.14 2.99 13.33
C LYS A 228 -14.57 1.61 12.98
N ALA A 229 -13.42 1.58 12.30
CA ALA A 229 -12.80 0.36 11.78
C ALA A 229 -11.94 -0.35 12.84
N ASP A 230 -12.53 -0.68 14.01
CA ASP A 230 -11.85 -1.32 15.12
C ASP A 230 -11.87 -2.86 15.08
N GLY A 231 -12.53 -3.40 14.06
CA GLY A 231 -12.66 -4.85 13.89
C GLY A 231 -13.64 -5.51 14.85
N ASP A 232 -14.43 -4.74 15.61
CA ASP A 232 -15.51 -5.23 16.47
C ASP A 232 -16.85 -4.73 15.90
N PHE A 233 -17.58 -5.61 15.20
CA PHE A 233 -18.77 -5.23 14.45
C PHE A 233 -19.99 -5.13 15.37
N GLY A 234 -20.05 -4.04 16.12
CA GLY A 234 -21.11 -3.76 17.09
C GLY A 234 -22.37 -3.14 16.48
N PRO A 235 -23.38 -2.80 17.32
CA PRO A 235 -24.66 -2.23 16.88
C PRO A 235 -24.52 -0.95 16.03
N LYS A 236 -23.53 -0.10 16.30
CA LYS A 236 -23.24 1.11 15.51
C LYS A 236 -22.79 0.74 14.10
N SER A 237 -21.93 -0.27 13.95
CA SER A 237 -21.49 -0.77 12.64
C SER A 237 -22.66 -1.36 11.85
N VAL A 238 -23.57 -2.08 12.52
CA VAL A 238 -24.80 -2.59 11.88
C VAL A 238 -25.68 -1.45 11.37
N ALA A 239 -25.87 -0.39 12.14
CA ALA A 239 -26.66 0.77 11.72
C ALA A 239 -26.05 1.46 10.48
N SER A 240 -24.71 1.69 10.48
CA SER A 240 -23.99 2.22 9.33
C SER A 240 -24.08 1.28 8.11
N LEU A 241 -23.99 -0.04 8.33
CA LEU A 241 -24.13 -1.01 7.24
C LEU A 241 -25.50 -0.97 6.59
N LYS A 242 -26.57 -0.94 7.37
CA LYS A 242 -27.94 -0.83 6.86
C LYS A 242 -28.13 0.44 6.03
N ALA A 243 -27.64 1.58 6.50
CA ALA A 243 -27.67 2.83 5.74
C ALA A 243 -26.89 2.71 4.42
N TRP A 244 -25.69 2.09 4.45
CA TRP A 244 -24.89 1.85 3.27
C TRP A 244 -25.59 0.91 2.28
N GLN A 245 -26.19 -0.19 2.75
CA GLN A 245 -26.95 -1.14 1.93
C GLN A 245 -28.12 -0.45 1.23
N THR A 246 -28.89 0.34 1.95
CA THR A 246 -30.01 1.14 1.37
C THR A 246 -29.49 2.08 0.29
N ALA A 247 -28.43 2.84 0.56
CA ALA A 247 -27.84 3.78 -0.40
C ALA A 247 -27.29 3.11 -1.66
N ASN A 248 -26.96 1.82 -1.59
CA ASN A 248 -26.43 1.03 -2.71
C ASN A 248 -27.48 0.09 -3.37
N GLY A 249 -28.75 0.25 -3.02
CA GLY A 249 -29.87 -0.53 -3.61
C GLY A 249 -29.89 -2.00 -3.18
N LEU A 250 -29.35 -2.30 -2.00
CA LEU A 250 -29.33 -3.65 -1.42
C LEU A 250 -30.37 -3.78 -0.30
N THR A 251 -30.76 -5.00 0.02
CA THR A 251 -31.56 -5.29 1.22
C THR A 251 -30.78 -4.89 2.47
N ALA A 252 -31.34 -4.01 3.29
CA ALA A 252 -30.72 -3.49 4.50
C ALA A 252 -30.85 -4.49 5.69
N ASP A 253 -30.30 -5.68 5.53
CA ASP A 253 -30.37 -6.76 6.52
C ASP A 253 -29.32 -6.61 7.63
N GLY A 254 -28.31 -5.77 7.44
CA GLY A 254 -27.22 -5.56 8.38
C GLY A 254 -26.20 -6.70 8.40
N SER A 255 -26.14 -7.47 7.32
CA SER A 255 -25.19 -8.55 7.12
C SER A 255 -24.46 -8.40 5.77
N VAL A 256 -23.16 -8.61 5.76
CA VAL A 256 -22.34 -8.60 4.54
C VAL A 256 -22.14 -10.04 4.08
N GLY A 257 -23.13 -10.57 3.39
CA GLY A 257 -23.05 -11.81 2.67
C GLY A 257 -22.37 -11.64 1.30
N PRO A 258 -22.32 -12.70 0.45
CA PRO A 258 -21.62 -12.68 -0.85
C PRO A 258 -22.06 -11.53 -1.77
N VAL A 259 -23.35 -11.20 -1.80
CA VAL A 259 -23.90 -10.13 -2.65
C VAL A 259 -23.41 -8.75 -2.18
N THR A 260 -23.54 -8.47 -0.88
CA THR A 260 -23.07 -7.20 -0.30
C THR A 260 -21.55 -7.10 -0.40
N TRP A 261 -20.84 -8.20 -0.17
CA TRP A 261 -19.38 -8.25 -0.32
C TRP A 261 -18.94 -7.94 -1.76
N LYS A 262 -19.61 -8.56 -2.75
CA LYS A 262 -19.35 -8.27 -4.16
C LYS A 262 -19.60 -6.80 -4.51
N LYS A 263 -20.62 -6.17 -3.95
CA LYS A 263 -20.91 -4.74 -4.17
C LYS A 263 -19.85 -3.83 -3.53
N MET A 264 -19.25 -4.25 -2.40
CA MET A 264 -18.19 -3.50 -1.71
C MET A 264 -16.81 -3.66 -2.37
N PHE A 265 -16.49 -4.85 -2.88
CA PHE A 265 -15.12 -5.27 -3.20
C PHE A 265 -14.96 -5.96 -4.56
N GLY A 266 -16.03 -6.13 -5.33
CA GLY A 266 -16.07 -6.91 -6.59
C GLY A 266 -15.86 -6.14 -7.88
#